data_7a5831321605999aecd1d8e2c17ca19f
#
_entry.id   7a5831321605999aecd1d8e2c17ca19f
#
_cell.length_a   1.000
_cell.length_b   1.000
_cell.length_c   1.000
_cell.angle_alpha   90.00
_cell.angle_beta   90.00
_cell.angle_gamma   90.00
#
_symmetry.space_group_name_H-M   'P 1'
#
loop_
_entity.id
_entity.type
_entity.pdbx_description
1 polymer ?
#
loop_
_entity_poly.entity_id
_entity_poly.type
_entity_poly.pdbx_seq_one_letter_code
_entity_poly.pdbx_strand_id
1 'polypeptide(L)'
;MLDPQGLYAWEPKGLAVVDMALAQESAGLVMLYHFDGYIDAGETGDQIVDRILDSQPHQVVARFDHDRLVDYRARRPLLTFKRDRWTEYEEPTIDVRLVQDTTGAPFLLLSGPEPDVEWERFAAAVQQIVERLGVRLSVNFHGIPMGVPHTRPVGLTPHGNRTDLVPGHRSPFDEAQVPGSAESLVEYRLMEAGFDVLGVAAHVPHYIARSPYPDAALTVLEAITAATGLVLPGIAHSLRTDAHRTQTEIDRQIQEGDEELTTLVSGLENQYDAVAGAESRGNMLAEPVDIPSADEIGLEFERFLAEREGDN
;
A
#
# COMPACT_ATOMS: atom_id res chain seq x y z
N MET A 1 5.07 -25.46 -4.97
CA MET A 1 4.03 -24.66 -4.27
C MET A 1 3.19 -25.60 -3.41
N LEU A 2 2.78 -25.19 -2.20
CA LEU A 2 1.93 -26.01 -1.32
C LEU A 2 0.50 -26.04 -1.85
N ASP A 3 -0.21 -27.16 -1.66
CA ASP A 3 -1.61 -27.32 -2.11
C ASP A 3 -2.52 -26.36 -1.30
N PRO A 4 -3.22 -25.41 -1.95
CA PRO A 4 -4.13 -24.46 -1.29
C PRO A 4 -5.54 -25.03 -1.08
N GLN A 5 -5.77 -26.32 -1.29
CA GLN A 5 -7.10 -26.93 -1.17
C GLN A 5 -7.73 -26.66 0.19
N GLY A 6 -8.96 -26.17 0.18
CA GLY A 6 -9.75 -25.88 1.38
C GLY A 6 -9.31 -24.61 2.12
N LEU A 7 -8.44 -23.76 1.50
CA LEU A 7 -8.06 -22.50 2.09
C LEU A 7 -9.01 -21.34 1.73
N TYR A 8 -9.78 -21.52 0.69
CA TYR A 8 -10.83 -20.59 0.28
C TYR A 8 -12.02 -21.32 -0.34
N ALA A 9 -13.13 -20.64 -0.39
CA ALA A 9 -14.35 -21.11 -1.04
C ALA A 9 -14.89 -20.05 -2.02
N TRP A 10 -15.40 -20.51 -3.15
CA TRP A 10 -16.11 -19.64 -4.08
C TRP A 10 -17.51 -19.33 -3.57
N GLU A 11 -17.91 -18.06 -3.67
CA GLU A 11 -19.30 -17.65 -3.45
C GLU A 11 -20.09 -17.82 -4.76
N PRO A 12 -21.05 -18.76 -4.83
CA PRO A 12 -21.69 -19.13 -6.11
C PRO A 12 -22.34 -17.97 -6.83
N LYS A 13 -22.95 -17.02 -6.09
CA LYS A 13 -23.59 -15.84 -6.68
C LYS A 13 -22.55 -14.87 -7.25
N GLY A 14 -21.47 -14.62 -6.51
CA GLY A 14 -20.38 -13.76 -6.96
C GLY A 14 -19.64 -14.33 -8.16
N LEU A 15 -19.36 -15.64 -8.16
CA LEU A 15 -18.72 -16.31 -9.28
C LEU A 15 -19.55 -16.21 -10.57
N ALA A 16 -20.86 -16.38 -10.49
CA ALA A 16 -21.74 -16.23 -11.64
C ALA A 16 -21.72 -14.79 -12.23
N VAL A 17 -21.60 -13.77 -11.37
CA VAL A 17 -21.48 -12.37 -11.83
C VAL A 17 -20.13 -12.13 -12.49
N VAL A 18 -19.05 -12.67 -11.94
CA VAL A 18 -17.71 -12.57 -12.56
C VAL A 18 -17.66 -13.28 -13.90
N ASP A 19 -18.23 -14.49 -14.02
CA ASP A 19 -18.27 -15.22 -15.30
C ASP A 19 -19.04 -14.42 -16.39
N MET A 20 -20.09 -13.68 -16.01
CA MET A 20 -20.78 -12.77 -16.92
C MET A 20 -19.93 -11.55 -17.29
N ALA A 21 -19.21 -10.96 -16.32
CA ALA A 21 -18.31 -9.83 -16.57
C ALA A 21 -17.17 -10.24 -17.51
N LEU A 22 -16.53 -11.39 -17.28
CA LEU A 22 -15.49 -11.95 -18.16
C LEU A 22 -15.96 -12.24 -19.58
N ALA A 23 -17.23 -12.61 -19.76
CA ALA A 23 -17.80 -12.81 -21.09
C ALA A 23 -17.95 -11.50 -21.88
N GLN A 24 -17.97 -10.35 -21.21
CA GLN A 24 -18.10 -9.02 -21.80
C GLN A 24 -16.75 -8.29 -21.91
N GLU A 25 -15.81 -8.59 -21.01
CA GLU A 25 -14.51 -7.95 -20.91
C GLU A 25 -13.42 -8.78 -21.58
N SER A 26 -13.09 -8.43 -22.83
CA SER A 26 -12.10 -9.18 -23.61
C SER A 26 -10.65 -8.95 -23.18
N ALA A 27 -10.38 -7.89 -22.41
CA ALA A 27 -9.02 -7.50 -21.98
C ALA A 27 -8.57 -8.19 -20.69
N GLY A 28 -9.47 -8.92 -19.99
CA GLY A 28 -9.22 -9.49 -18.68
C GLY A 28 -9.36 -8.46 -17.53
N LEU A 29 -9.52 -8.97 -16.32
CA LEU A 29 -9.76 -8.14 -15.15
C LEU A 29 -8.43 -7.59 -14.55
N VAL A 30 -8.51 -6.45 -13.90
CA VAL A 30 -7.48 -5.98 -12.95
C VAL A 30 -7.84 -6.53 -11.57
N MET A 31 -6.84 -6.94 -10.80
CA MET A 31 -7.01 -7.24 -9.39
C MET A 31 -6.18 -6.24 -8.56
N LEU A 32 -6.85 -5.45 -7.75
CA LEU A 32 -6.23 -4.67 -6.68
C LEU A 32 -6.15 -5.54 -5.43
N TYR A 33 -5.04 -5.47 -4.69
CA TYR A 33 -4.96 -6.16 -3.40
C TYR A 33 -4.14 -5.38 -2.38
N HIS A 34 -4.62 -5.45 -1.14
CA HIS A 34 -3.99 -4.86 0.03
C HIS A 34 -4.42 -5.63 1.28
N PHE A 35 -3.51 -5.76 2.25
CA PHE A 35 -3.79 -6.41 3.53
C PHE A 35 -3.42 -5.48 4.69
N ASP A 36 -4.36 -5.29 5.62
CA ASP A 36 -4.10 -4.65 6.91
C ASP A 36 -3.11 -5.49 7.73
N GLY A 37 -1.86 -5.03 7.85
CA GLY A 37 -0.81 -5.83 8.46
C GLY A 37 0.48 -5.09 8.76
N TYR A 38 1.59 -5.62 8.26
CA TYR A 38 2.94 -5.26 8.69
C TYR A 38 3.34 -3.84 8.31
N ILE A 39 3.08 -3.42 7.08
CA ILE A 39 3.54 -2.12 6.61
C ILE A 39 2.47 -1.43 5.76
N ASP A 40 1.91 -0.39 6.32
CA ASP A 40 1.08 0.58 5.61
C ASP A 40 1.19 1.96 6.27
N ALA A 41 2.37 2.58 6.11
CA ALA A 41 2.59 3.92 6.65
C ALA A 41 1.53 4.90 6.13
N GLY A 42 0.99 5.70 7.04
CA GLY A 42 -0.06 6.66 6.70
C GLY A 42 -1.41 6.02 6.41
N GLU A 43 -1.60 4.73 6.73
CA GLU A 43 -2.83 3.98 6.40
C GLU A 43 -3.17 4.13 4.91
N THR A 44 -2.14 4.11 4.06
CA THR A 44 -2.25 4.47 2.63
C THR A 44 -3.14 3.50 1.88
N GLY A 45 -2.92 2.20 2.05
CA GLY A 45 -3.71 1.14 1.43
C GLY A 45 -5.10 1.02 2.04
N ASP A 46 -5.19 1.03 3.37
CA ASP A 46 -6.45 0.95 4.10
C ASP A 46 -7.40 2.08 3.68
N GLN A 47 -6.92 3.32 3.58
CA GLN A 47 -7.72 4.44 3.14
C GLN A 47 -8.32 4.27 1.73
N ILE A 48 -7.62 3.60 0.82
CA ILE A 48 -8.09 3.31 -0.54
C ILE A 48 -9.15 2.20 -0.50
N VAL A 49 -8.84 1.09 0.19
CA VAL A 49 -9.73 -0.07 0.32
C VAL A 49 -11.06 0.32 0.95
N ASP A 50 -11.04 1.03 2.08
CA ASP A 50 -12.24 1.46 2.78
C ASP A 50 -13.13 2.32 1.88
N ARG A 51 -12.56 3.31 1.20
CA ARG A 51 -13.33 4.17 0.30
C ARG A 51 -13.89 3.44 -0.92
N ILE A 52 -13.18 2.42 -1.43
CA ILE A 52 -13.71 1.54 -2.48
C ILE A 52 -14.92 0.79 -1.95
N LEU A 53 -14.79 0.14 -0.80
CA LEU A 53 -15.87 -0.66 -0.21
C LEU A 53 -17.07 0.18 0.23
N ASP A 54 -16.84 1.39 0.72
CA ASP A 54 -17.89 2.31 1.15
C ASP A 54 -18.68 2.92 -0.01
N SER A 55 -18.05 3.15 -1.17
CA SER A 55 -18.63 3.95 -2.24
C SER A 55 -18.95 3.20 -3.52
N GLN A 56 -18.30 2.04 -3.77
CA GLN A 56 -18.50 1.31 -5.01
C GLN A 56 -19.38 0.07 -4.83
N PRO A 57 -20.26 -0.25 -5.81
CA PRO A 57 -20.98 -1.50 -5.81
C PRO A 57 -20.01 -2.68 -5.82
N HIS A 58 -20.17 -3.61 -4.90
CA HIS A 58 -19.29 -4.77 -4.82
C HIS A 58 -20.03 -6.05 -4.39
N GLN A 59 -19.44 -7.22 -4.71
CA GLN A 59 -19.95 -8.52 -4.31
C GLN A 59 -18.81 -9.49 -4.06
N VAL A 60 -18.89 -10.26 -2.96
CA VAL A 60 -17.92 -11.31 -2.65
C VAL A 60 -17.96 -12.41 -3.71
N VAL A 61 -16.80 -12.77 -4.24
CA VAL A 61 -16.57 -13.81 -5.26
C VAL A 61 -15.93 -15.04 -4.64
N ALA A 62 -14.97 -14.83 -3.74
CA ALA A 62 -14.32 -15.89 -2.98
C ALA A 62 -14.01 -15.37 -1.57
N ARG A 63 -14.08 -16.27 -0.60
CA ARG A 63 -13.75 -16.00 0.80
C ARG A 63 -12.72 -17.00 1.29
N PHE A 64 -11.67 -16.49 1.92
CA PHE A 64 -10.66 -17.29 2.57
C PHE A 64 -11.13 -17.78 3.94
N ASP A 65 -10.61 -18.92 4.35
CA ASP A 65 -10.81 -19.48 5.69
C ASP A 65 -9.91 -18.72 6.68
N HIS A 66 -10.47 -17.67 7.28
CA HIS A 66 -9.74 -16.82 8.22
C HIS A 66 -9.38 -17.55 9.53
N ASP A 67 -10.13 -18.60 9.94
CA ASP A 67 -9.77 -19.43 11.09
C ASP A 67 -8.44 -20.16 10.92
N ARG A 68 -8.00 -20.36 9.67
CA ARG A 68 -6.71 -20.97 9.34
C ARG A 68 -5.61 -19.95 9.14
N LEU A 69 -5.94 -18.71 8.79
CA LEU A 69 -4.99 -17.69 8.35
C LEU A 69 -4.69 -16.65 9.43
N VAL A 70 -5.62 -16.37 10.34
CA VAL A 70 -5.50 -15.30 11.32
C VAL A 70 -5.24 -15.85 12.72
N ASP A 71 -4.22 -15.35 13.39
CA ASP A 71 -3.99 -15.64 14.82
C ASP A 71 -4.82 -14.68 15.69
N TYR A 72 -5.98 -15.14 16.13
CA TYR A 72 -6.87 -14.38 17.03
C TYR A 72 -6.22 -13.96 18.35
N ARG A 73 -5.08 -14.53 18.73
CA ARG A 73 -4.37 -14.13 19.94
C ARG A 73 -3.49 -12.91 19.69
N ALA A 74 -2.97 -12.78 18.48
CA ALA A 74 -2.23 -11.60 18.03
C ALA A 74 -3.17 -10.44 17.66
N ARG A 75 -4.27 -10.76 16.97
CA ARG A 75 -5.28 -9.80 16.50
C ARG A 75 -6.67 -10.22 16.98
N ARG A 76 -7.09 -9.69 18.13
CA ARG A 76 -8.39 -10.03 18.71
C ARG A 76 -9.50 -9.25 18.00
N PRO A 77 -10.43 -9.94 17.31
CA PRO A 77 -11.59 -9.28 16.72
C PRO A 77 -12.47 -8.65 17.80
N LEU A 78 -13.11 -7.55 17.47
CA LEU A 78 -13.99 -6.86 18.40
C LEU A 78 -15.31 -7.59 18.56
N LEU A 79 -15.77 -7.64 19.81
CA LEU A 79 -17.05 -8.16 20.20
C LEU A 79 -17.77 -7.11 21.07
N THR A 80 -18.98 -6.74 20.70
CA THR A 80 -19.78 -5.79 21.47
C THR A 80 -20.58 -6.51 22.54
N PHE A 81 -20.35 -6.14 23.82
CA PHE A 81 -21.14 -6.63 24.95
C PHE A 81 -22.22 -5.60 25.35
N LYS A 82 -23.50 -5.97 25.23
CA LYS A 82 -24.62 -5.12 25.63
C LYS A 82 -25.40 -5.78 26.79
N ARG A 83 -25.34 -5.14 27.92
CA ARG A 83 -26.00 -5.55 29.18
C ARG A 83 -25.55 -6.93 29.68
N ASP A 84 -26.10 -8.04 29.12
CA ASP A 84 -25.95 -9.42 29.58
C ASP A 84 -25.53 -10.38 28.46
N ARG A 85 -25.25 -9.87 27.27
CA ARG A 85 -24.96 -10.70 26.08
C ARG A 85 -24.05 -10.02 25.08
N TRP A 86 -23.36 -10.84 24.26
CA TRP A 86 -22.65 -10.44 23.08
C TRP A 86 -23.65 -10.21 21.94
N THR A 87 -23.51 -9.10 21.20
CA THR A 87 -24.50 -8.66 20.20
C THR A 87 -23.93 -8.49 18.82
N GLU A 88 -22.65 -8.14 18.68
CA GLU A 88 -21.98 -7.88 17.42
C GLU A 88 -20.60 -8.51 17.45
N TYR A 89 -20.17 -9.06 16.32
CA TYR A 89 -18.86 -9.65 16.12
C TYR A 89 -18.28 -9.12 14.81
N GLU A 90 -17.12 -8.47 14.89
CA GLU A 90 -16.37 -8.02 13.71
C GLU A 90 -15.51 -9.17 13.20
N GLU A 91 -16.04 -9.90 12.23
CA GLU A 91 -15.39 -11.06 11.64
C GLU A 91 -14.19 -10.60 10.77
N PRO A 92 -12.96 -11.12 10.99
CA PRO A 92 -11.77 -10.73 10.23
C PRO A 92 -11.76 -11.39 8.84
N THR A 93 -12.61 -10.95 7.93
CA THR A 93 -12.78 -11.57 6.61
C THR A 93 -11.65 -11.19 5.65
N ILE A 94 -11.14 -12.20 4.91
CA ILE A 94 -10.23 -12.01 3.76
C ILE A 94 -11.02 -12.44 2.53
N ASP A 95 -11.40 -11.46 1.71
CA ASP A 95 -12.33 -11.68 0.62
C ASP A 95 -11.78 -11.19 -0.72
N VAL A 96 -12.08 -11.92 -1.79
CA VAL A 96 -12.02 -11.41 -3.16
C VAL A 96 -13.39 -10.90 -3.54
N ARG A 97 -13.48 -9.63 -3.90
CA ARG A 97 -14.72 -8.96 -4.30
C ARG A 97 -14.65 -8.53 -5.76
N LEU A 98 -15.72 -8.73 -6.50
CA LEU A 98 -15.93 -8.03 -7.76
C LEU A 98 -16.48 -6.64 -7.43
N VAL A 99 -15.83 -5.61 -7.92
CA VAL A 99 -16.17 -4.20 -7.73
C VAL A 99 -16.44 -3.59 -9.11
N GLN A 100 -17.31 -2.61 -9.17
CA GLN A 100 -17.52 -1.80 -10.38
C GLN A 100 -17.05 -0.38 -10.13
N ASP A 101 -16.26 0.17 -11.04
CA ASP A 101 -15.91 1.58 -11.03
C ASP A 101 -17.10 2.47 -11.44
N THR A 102 -16.91 3.79 -11.45
CA THR A 102 -17.99 4.73 -11.78
C THR A 102 -18.51 4.65 -13.22
N THR A 103 -17.79 3.99 -14.11
CA THR A 103 -18.22 3.71 -15.49
C THR A 103 -18.91 2.37 -15.64
N GLY A 104 -18.92 1.56 -14.57
CA GLY A 104 -19.41 0.19 -14.57
C GLY A 104 -18.34 -0.84 -14.99
N ALA A 105 -17.09 -0.43 -15.19
CA ALA A 105 -16.01 -1.36 -15.51
C ALA A 105 -15.68 -2.25 -14.31
N PRO A 106 -15.66 -3.60 -14.49
CA PRO A 106 -15.42 -4.53 -13.41
C PRO A 106 -13.93 -4.67 -13.09
N PHE A 107 -13.62 -4.76 -11.81
CA PHE A 107 -12.28 -5.13 -11.30
C PHE A 107 -12.41 -5.99 -10.03
N LEU A 108 -11.36 -6.67 -9.65
CA LEU A 108 -11.31 -7.46 -8.42
C LEU A 108 -10.60 -6.66 -7.32
N LEU A 109 -11.10 -6.80 -6.10
CA LEU A 109 -10.45 -6.32 -4.89
C LEU A 109 -10.26 -7.51 -3.93
N LEU A 110 -9.00 -7.84 -3.63
CA LEU A 110 -8.65 -8.79 -2.57
C LEU A 110 -8.17 -7.97 -1.37
N SER A 111 -8.89 -8.07 -0.25
CA SER A 111 -8.57 -7.31 0.95
C SER A 111 -9.01 -8.02 2.22
N GLY A 112 -8.44 -7.61 3.35
CA GLY A 112 -8.69 -8.10 4.69
C GLY A 112 -7.42 -8.04 5.54
N PRO A 113 -7.41 -8.61 6.74
CA PRO A 113 -6.20 -8.69 7.55
C PRO A 113 -5.11 -9.51 6.85
N GLU A 114 -3.86 -9.10 7.03
CA GLU A 114 -2.72 -9.89 6.57
C GLU A 114 -2.76 -11.28 7.21
N PRO A 115 -2.64 -12.38 6.43
CA PRO A 115 -2.48 -13.71 7.00
C PRO A 115 -1.29 -13.79 7.95
N ASP A 116 -1.48 -14.33 9.17
CA ASP A 116 -0.41 -14.55 10.13
C ASP A 116 0.38 -15.83 9.84
N VAL A 117 -0.25 -16.78 9.16
CA VAL A 117 0.29 -18.13 8.89
C VAL A 117 -0.08 -18.63 7.50
N GLU A 118 0.50 -19.75 7.09
CA GLU A 118 0.23 -20.44 5.81
C GLU A 118 0.51 -19.57 4.56
N TRP A 119 1.40 -18.66 4.60
CA TRP A 119 1.67 -17.67 3.52
C TRP A 119 1.90 -18.30 2.15
N GLU A 120 2.68 -19.39 2.07
CA GLU A 120 2.94 -20.10 0.81
C GLU A 120 1.66 -20.74 0.21
N ARG A 121 0.76 -21.23 1.06
CA ARG A 121 -0.53 -21.74 0.60
C ARG A 121 -1.48 -20.62 0.22
N PHE A 122 -1.44 -19.52 0.96
CA PHE A 122 -2.20 -18.33 0.64
C PHE A 122 -1.80 -17.77 -0.73
N ALA A 123 -0.51 -17.58 -0.98
CA ALA A 123 0.00 -17.12 -2.27
C ALA A 123 -0.40 -18.09 -3.41
N ALA A 124 -0.35 -19.41 -3.16
CA ALA A 124 -0.81 -20.41 -4.12
C ALA A 124 -2.32 -20.32 -4.39
N ALA A 125 -3.13 -20.04 -3.37
CA ALA A 125 -4.56 -19.82 -3.52
C ALA A 125 -4.86 -18.57 -4.35
N VAL A 126 -4.17 -17.46 -4.06
CA VAL A 126 -4.28 -16.21 -4.85
C VAL A 126 -3.90 -16.46 -6.30
N GLN A 127 -2.81 -17.19 -6.56
CA GLN A 127 -2.43 -17.55 -7.94
C GLN A 127 -3.53 -18.34 -8.66
N GLN A 128 -4.16 -19.33 -8.01
CA GLN A 128 -5.28 -20.06 -8.60
C GLN A 128 -6.47 -19.16 -8.93
N ILE A 129 -6.76 -18.19 -8.06
CA ILE A 129 -7.82 -17.21 -8.27
C ILE A 129 -7.50 -16.32 -9.47
N VAL A 130 -6.28 -15.79 -9.54
CA VAL A 130 -5.77 -14.97 -10.65
C VAL A 130 -5.90 -15.72 -11.98
N GLU A 131 -5.45 -16.97 -12.03
CA GLU A 131 -5.52 -17.82 -13.21
C GLU A 131 -6.99 -18.11 -13.60
N ARG A 132 -7.83 -18.54 -12.65
CA ARG A 132 -9.25 -18.89 -12.90
C ARG A 132 -10.07 -17.69 -13.38
N LEU A 133 -9.79 -16.49 -12.86
CA LEU A 133 -10.54 -15.29 -13.17
C LEU A 133 -9.92 -14.46 -14.32
N GLY A 134 -8.86 -14.96 -14.96
CA GLY A 134 -8.23 -14.29 -16.10
C GLY A 134 -7.72 -12.88 -15.76
N VAL A 135 -7.11 -12.73 -14.60
CA VAL A 135 -6.54 -11.44 -14.19
C VAL A 135 -5.36 -11.07 -15.09
N ARG A 136 -5.45 -9.93 -15.76
CA ARG A 136 -4.41 -9.41 -16.66
C ARG A 136 -3.31 -8.64 -15.95
N LEU A 137 -3.61 -8.07 -14.79
CA LEU A 137 -2.69 -7.29 -13.97
C LEU A 137 -3.12 -7.34 -12.51
N SER A 138 -2.22 -7.75 -11.65
CA SER A 138 -2.41 -7.67 -10.19
C SER A 138 -1.65 -6.47 -9.66
N VAL A 139 -2.29 -5.63 -8.84
CA VAL A 139 -1.71 -4.40 -8.30
C VAL A 139 -1.83 -4.38 -6.79
N ASN A 140 -0.69 -4.31 -6.09
CA ASN A 140 -0.65 -4.03 -4.66
C ASN A 140 -0.19 -2.61 -4.38
N PHE A 141 -0.51 -2.12 -3.19
CA PHE A 141 -0.20 -0.75 -2.82
C PHE A 141 -0.19 -0.55 -1.31
N HIS A 142 0.77 0.20 -0.82
CA HIS A 142 0.93 0.52 0.59
C HIS A 142 1.79 1.77 0.79
N GLY A 143 1.87 2.26 2.02
CA GLY A 143 2.80 3.32 2.40
C GLY A 143 4.05 2.76 3.07
N ILE A 144 5.21 3.39 2.82
CA ILE A 144 6.47 3.10 3.52
C ILE A 144 6.98 4.36 4.24
N PRO A 145 7.45 4.24 5.50
CA PRO A 145 7.98 5.39 6.22
C PRO A 145 9.33 5.81 5.63
N MET A 146 9.46 7.07 5.23
CA MET A 146 10.65 7.61 4.60
C MET A 146 11.10 8.92 5.26
N GLY A 147 12.39 9.24 5.11
CA GLY A 147 12.96 10.53 5.53
C GLY A 147 12.62 11.65 4.54
N VAL A 148 11.33 11.91 4.32
CA VAL A 148 10.82 12.94 3.40
C VAL A 148 9.95 13.95 4.16
N PRO A 149 9.87 15.21 3.73
CA PRO A 149 8.98 16.19 4.35
C PRO A 149 7.58 16.13 3.73
N HIS A 150 6.54 16.43 4.52
CA HIS A 150 5.16 16.53 4.05
C HIS A 150 4.91 17.73 3.12
N THR A 151 5.82 18.68 3.10
CA THR A 151 5.75 19.93 2.29
C THR A 151 6.23 19.74 0.85
N ARG A 152 6.62 18.54 0.46
CA ARG A 152 7.05 18.19 -0.91
C ARG A 152 6.15 17.11 -1.49
N PRO A 153 6.10 16.97 -2.83
CA PRO A 153 5.29 15.94 -3.47
C PRO A 153 5.61 14.54 -2.93
N VAL A 154 4.56 13.73 -2.76
CA VAL A 154 4.71 12.34 -2.34
C VAL A 154 5.44 11.56 -3.43
N GLY A 155 6.57 10.95 -3.08
CA GLY A 155 7.29 10.04 -3.96
C GLY A 155 6.65 8.66 -4.01
N LEU A 156 6.91 7.93 -5.10
CA LEU A 156 6.48 6.55 -5.27
C LEU A 156 7.68 5.66 -5.59
N THR A 157 7.66 4.44 -5.07
CA THR A 157 8.54 3.35 -5.51
C THR A 157 7.69 2.30 -6.20
N PRO A 158 7.63 2.27 -7.54
CA PRO A 158 7.01 1.17 -8.26
C PRO A 158 7.92 -0.06 -8.20
N HIS A 159 7.33 -1.24 -8.05
CA HIS A 159 8.02 -2.52 -8.03
C HIS A 159 7.21 -3.61 -8.76
N GLY A 160 7.74 -4.82 -8.87
CA GLY A 160 7.14 -5.86 -9.70
C GLY A 160 7.72 -5.90 -11.10
N ASN A 161 7.04 -6.58 -12.03
CA ASN A 161 7.49 -6.71 -13.42
C ASN A 161 6.81 -5.72 -14.40
N ARG A 162 5.92 -4.84 -13.88
CA ARG A 162 5.18 -3.84 -14.67
C ARG A 162 5.39 -2.40 -14.16
N THR A 163 6.61 -2.10 -13.71
CA THR A 163 7.01 -0.74 -13.30
C THR A 163 6.94 0.28 -14.44
N ASP A 164 6.92 -0.18 -15.68
CA ASP A 164 6.69 0.62 -16.90
C ASP A 164 5.37 1.39 -16.87
N LEU A 165 4.38 0.90 -16.11
CA LEU A 165 3.05 1.53 -15.96
C LEU A 165 3.04 2.76 -15.03
N VAL A 166 4.12 2.99 -14.27
CA VAL A 166 4.28 4.16 -13.38
C VAL A 166 5.56 4.92 -13.78
N PRO A 167 5.56 5.57 -14.94
CA PRO A 167 6.75 6.24 -15.48
C PRO A 167 7.14 7.45 -14.60
N GLY A 168 8.44 7.78 -14.62
CA GLY A 168 8.98 8.94 -13.91
C GLY A 168 9.31 8.68 -12.44
N HIS A 169 9.04 7.49 -11.93
CA HIS A 169 9.40 7.06 -10.57
C HIS A 169 10.48 5.98 -10.62
N ARG A 170 11.39 6.02 -9.68
CA ARG A 170 12.48 5.03 -9.52
C ARG A 170 12.59 4.65 -8.06
N SER A 171 13.03 3.41 -7.81
CA SER A 171 13.40 3.02 -6.45
C SER A 171 14.58 3.87 -5.98
N PRO A 172 14.54 4.41 -4.76
CA PRO A 172 15.69 5.07 -4.14
C PRO A 172 16.74 4.04 -3.67
N PHE A 173 16.48 2.76 -3.79
CA PHE A 173 17.34 1.67 -3.34
C PHE A 173 17.79 0.82 -4.53
N ASP A 174 19.08 0.54 -4.64
CA ASP A 174 19.60 -0.46 -5.58
C ASP A 174 19.31 -1.88 -5.05
N GLU A 175 19.52 -2.10 -3.75
CA GLU A 175 19.22 -3.34 -3.04
C GLU A 175 18.82 -3.01 -1.59
N ALA A 176 17.76 -3.64 -1.10
CA ALA A 176 17.33 -3.51 0.29
C ALA A 176 16.84 -4.87 0.82
N GLN A 177 17.22 -5.23 2.03
CA GLN A 177 16.65 -6.36 2.75
C GLN A 177 15.61 -5.84 3.73
N VAL A 178 14.36 -6.21 3.51
CA VAL A 178 13.23 -5.81 4.35
C VAL A 178 12.53 -7.06 4.90
N PRO A 179 11.92 -6.99 6.09
CA PRO A 179 11.05 -8.07 6.54
C PRO A 179 9.96 -8.34 5.51
N GLY A 180 9.70 -9.61 5.21
CA GLY A 180 8.66 -9.98 4.25
C GLY A 180 7.26 -9.77 4.83
N SER A 181 6.30 -9.54 3.93
CA SER A 181 4.86 -9.56 4.19
C SER A 181 4.16 -10.61 3.32
N ALA A 182 2.93 -10.98 3.68
CA ALA A 182 2.13 -11.85 2.83
C ALA A 182 1.85 -11.20 1.48
N GLU A 183 1.69 -9.87 1.44
CA GLU A 183 1.50 -9.08 0.23
C GLU A 183 2.69 -9.17 -0.73
N SER A 184 3.92 -8.95 -0.21
CA SER A 184 5.14 -9.07 -1.00
C SER A 184 5.39 -10.51 -1.47
N LEU A 185 5.03 -11.51 -0.65
CA LEU A 185 5.16 -12.91 -1.07
C LEU A 185 4.19 -13.26 -2.21
N VAL A 186 2.95 -12.75 -2.16
CA VAL A 186 1.98 -12.91 -3.26
C VAL A 186 2.55 -12.31 -4.54
N GLU A 187 3.06 -11.07 -4.49
CA GLU A 187 3.71 -10.43 -5.64
C GLU A 187 4.83 -11.30 -6.20
N TYR A 188 5.76 -11.70 -5.34
CA TYR A 188 6.92 -12.51 -5.73
C TYR A 188 6.48 -13.82 -6.42
N ARG A 189 5.50 -14.53 -5.86
CA ARG A 189 5.02 -15.82 -6.41
C ARG A 189 4.25 -15.64 -7.72
N LEU A 190 3.46 -14.58 -7.86
CA LEU A 190 2.78 -14.26 -9.11
C LEU A 190 3.79 -13.93 -10.22
N MET A 191 4.84 -13.16 -9.93
CA MET A 191 5.91 -12.89 -10.89
C MET A 191 6.66 -14.15 -11.32
N GLU A 192 7.04 -15.03 -10.35
CA GLU A 192 7.67 -16.31 -10.69
C GLU A 192 6.78 -17.19 -11.59
N ALA A 193 5.47 -17.10 -11.44
CA ALA A 193 4.51 -17.82 -12.26
C ALA A 193 4.24 -17.15 -13.64
N GLY A 194 4.84 -16.00 -13.90
CA GLY A 194 4.77 -15.28 -15.18
C GLY A 194 3.54 -14.38 -15.33
N PHE A 195 2.87 -14.03 -14.23
CA PHE A 195 1.78 -13.04 -14.25
C PHE A 195 2.33 -11.61 -14.22
N ASP A 196 1.55 -10.68 -14.77
CA ASP A 196 1.82 -9.25 -14.70
C ASP A 196 1.47 -8.72 -13.31
N VAL A 197 2.44 -8.11 -12.64
CA VAL A 197 2.28 -7.56 -11.29
C VAL A 197 2.93 -6.18 -11.19
N LEU A 198 2.21 -5.26 -10.57
CA LEU A 198 2.67 -3.92 -10.21
C LEU A 198 2.47 -3.74 -8.70
N GLY A 199 3.51 -3.32 -8.00
CA GLY A 199 3.42 -2.79 -6.66
C GLY A 199 3.69 -1.29 -6.66
N VAL A 200 3.03 -0.54 -5.79
CA VAL A 200 3.19 0.90 -5.64
C VAL A 200 3.34 1.25 -4.17
N ALA A 201 4.58 1.53 -3.73
CA ALA A 201 4.85 1.99 -2.38
C ALA A 201 4.95 3.52 -2.33
N ALA A 202 4.09 4.18 -1.53
CA ALA A 202 4.15 5.62 -1.32
C ALA A 202 5.15 5.99 -0.23
N HIS A 203 5.91 7.07 -0.44
CA HIS A 203 6.83 7.60 0.57
C HIS A 203 6.08 8.48 1.56
N VAL A 204 5.87 7.98 2.76
CA VAL A 204 5.20 8.69 3.85
C VAL A 204 6.22 9.26 4.81
N PRO A 205 6.13 10.55 5.19
CA PRO A 205 7.03 11.11 6.19
C PRO A 205 6.99 10.29 7.48
N HIS A 206 8.16 9.84 7.95
CA HIS A 206 8.27 8.90 9.08
C HIS A 206 7.65 9.44 10.39
N TYR A 207 7.62 10.76 10.58
CA TYR A 207 7.05 11.41 11.77
C TYR A 207 5.51 11.41 11.81
N ILE A 208 4.85 11.10 10.69
CA ILE A 208 3.37 10.95 10.60
C ILE A 208 2.95 9.55 10.13
N ALA A 209 3.88 8.60 10.04
CA ALA A 209 3.65 7.28 9.47
C ALA A 209 2.59 6.43 10.22
N ARG A 210 2.26 6.80 11.46
CA ARG A 210 1.28 6.10 12.31
C ARG A 210 -0.11 6.73 12.30
N SER A 211 -0.33 7.72 11.48
CA SER A 211 -1.61 8.43 11.36
C SER A 211 -2.03 8.46 9.90
N PRO A 212 -3.32 8.51 9.59
CA PRO A 212 -3.78 8.61 8.22
C PRO A 212 -3.11 9.77 7.47
N TYR A 213 -2.51 9.48 6.32
CA TYR A 213 -1.89 10.48 5.45
C TYR A 213 -2.51 10.44 4.04
N PRO A 214 -3.64 11.14 3.83
CA PRO A 214 -4.42 11.05 2.61
C PRO A 214 -3.70 11.49 1.34
N ASP A 215 -2.64 12.31 1.44
CA ASP A 215 -1.80 12.68 0.29
C ASP A 215 -1.11 11.46 -0.33
N ALA A 216 -0.62 10.54 0.50
CA ALA A 216 -0.04 9.29 0.03
C ALA A 216 -1.09 8.41 -0.66
N ALA A 217 -2.25 8.21 -0.02
CA ALA A 217 -3.35 7.44 -0.58
C ALA A 217 -3.86 8.04 -1.92
N LEU A 218 -3.95 9.37 -2.02
CA LEU A 218 -4.33 10.06 -3.25
C LEU A 218 -3.31 9.82 -4.36
N THR A 219 -2.01 9.98 -4.07
CA THR A 219 -0.93 9.81 -5.04
C THR A 219 -0.87 8.36 -5.56
N VAL A 220 -1.04 7.38 -4.67
CA VAL A 220 -1.13 5.96 -5.04
C VAL A 220 -2.36 5.68 -5.88
N LEU A 221 -3.54 6.19 -5.50
CA LEU A 221 -4.77 6.02 -6.28
C LEU A 221 -4.64 6.60 -7.70
N GLU A 222 -4.03 7.78 -7.83
CA GLU A 222 -3.77 8.40 -9.14
C GLU A 222 -2.82 7.54 -10.00
N ALA A 223 -1.77 6.96 -9.41
CA ALA A 223 -0.88 6.03 -10.10
C ALA A 223 -1.61 4.74 -10.53
N ILE A 224 -2.39 4.14 -9.64
CA ILE A 224 -3.19 2.92 -9.93
C ILE A 224 -4.19 3.20 -11.06
N THR A 225 -4.94 4.29 -10.99
CA THR A 225 -5.93 4.62 -12.01
C THR A 225 -5.28 4.92 -13.37
N ALA A 226 -4.13 5.57 -13.39
CA ALA A 226 -3.35 5.77 -14.60
C ALA A 226 -2.84 4.45 -15.21
N ALA A 227 -2.34 3.53 -14.37
CA ALA A 227 -1.79 2.24 -14.80
C ALA A 227 -2.87 1.26 -15.28
N THR A 228 -4.05 1.29 -14.69
CA THR A 228 -5.12 0.29 -14.90
C THR A 228 -6.22 0.75 -15.83
N GLY A 229 -6.46 2.05 -15.93
CA GLY A 229 -7.59 2.67 -16.62
C GLY A 229 -8.88 2.72 -15.78
N LEU A 230 -8.83 2.34 -14.49
CA LEU A 230 -9.98 2.44 -13.59
C LEU A 230 -10.38 3.90 -13.35
N VAL A 231 -11.67 4.15 -13.19
CA VAL A 231 -12.25 5.50 -13.04
C VAL A 231 -12.91 5.64 -11.68
N LEU A 232 -12.20 6.24 -10.71
CA LEU A 232 -12.60 6.38 -9.30
C LEU A 232 -12.57 7.84 -8.81
N PRO A 233 -13.20 8.80 -9.52
CA PRO A 233 -13.07 10.23 -9.24
C PRO A 233 -13.65 10.64 -7.88
N GLY A 234 -14.69 9.96 -7.40
CA GLY A 234 -15.30 10.23 -6.10
C GLY A 234 -14.33 9.94 -4.95
N ILE A 235 -13.58 8.86 -5.05
CA ILE A 235 -12.54 8.48 -4.07
C ILE A 235 -11.39 9.48 -4.10
N ALA A 236 -10.89 9.82 -5.29
CA ALA A 236 -9.84 10.84 -5.45
C ALA A 236 -10.28 12.21 -4.89
N HIS A 237 -11.53 12.61 -5.08
CA HIS A 237 -12.06 13.86 -4.52
C HIS A 237 -12.11 13.82 -2.98
N SER A 238 -12.59 12.72 -2.40
CA SER A 238 -12.63 12.53 -0.94
C SER A 238 -11.23 12.60 -0.34
N LEU A 239 -10.27 11.84 -0.89
CA LEU A 239 -8.88 11.86 -0.45
C LEU A 239 -8.25 13.24 -0.55
N ARG A 240 -8.50 13.98 -1.65
CA ARG A 240 -7.96 15.34 -1.82
C ARG A 240 -8.53 16.32 -0.78
N THR A 241 -9.79 16.15 -0.40
CA THR A 241 -10.41 16.97 0.65
C THR A 241 -9.80 16.68 2.01
N ASP A 242 -9.58 15.39 2.32
CA ASP A 242 -8.97 14.98 3.57
C ASP A 242 -7.47 15.35 3.62
N ALA A 243 -6.75 15.24 2.51
CA ALA A 243 -5.34 15.66 2.37
C ALA A 243 -5.17 17.15 2.73
N HIS A 244 -6.03 18.02 2.18
CA HIS A 244 -5.98 19.45 2.51
C HIS A 244 -6.23 19.70 4.00
N ARG A 245 -7.14 18.96 4.63
CA ARG A 245 -7.42 19.08 6.07
C ARG A 245 -6.23 18.61 6.90
N THR A 246 -5.64 17.46 6.56
CA THR A 246 -4.47 16.92 7.25
C THR A 246 -3.28 17.85 7.12
N GLN A 247 -3.01 18.38 5.93
CA GLN A 247 -1.93 19.35 5.71
C GLN A 247 -2.12 20.61 6.58
N THR A 248 -3.32 21.16 6.62
CA THR A 248 -3.64 22.36 7.45
C THR A 248 -3.41 22.06 8.95
N GLU A 249 -3.74 20.87 9.41
CA GLU A 249 -3.54 20.48 10.81
C GLU A 249 -2.05 20.30 11.15
N ILE A 250 -1.26 19.71 10.26
CA ILE A 250 0.18 19.56 10.45
C ILE A 250 0.85 20.94 10.50
N ASP A 251 0.50 21.83 9.54
CA ASP A 251 1.04 23.19 9.49
C ASP A 251 0.70 23.98 10.78
N ARG A 252 -0.51 23.78 11.32
CA ARG A 252 -0.93 24.39 12.57
C ARG A 252 -0.07 23.91 13.75
N GLN A 253 0.16 22.62 13.88
CA GLN A 253 0.99 22.02 14.95
C GLN A 253 2.42 22.55 14.89
N ILE A 254 3.00 22.68 13.70
CA ILE A 254 4.32 23.26 13.49
C ILE A 254 4.34 24.72 13.96
N GLN A 255 3.32 25.53 13.62
CA GLN A 255 3.24 26.95 13.98
C GLN A 255 3.01 27.17 15.47
N GLU A 256 2.32 26.27 16.18
CA GLU A 256 2.03 26.37 17.61
C GLU A 256 3.26 26.11 18.52
N GLY A 257 4.41 25.80 17.95
CA GLY A 257 5.69 25.90 18.65
C GLY A 257 6.41 24.60 18.96
N ASP A 258 6.22 23.57 18.14
CA ASP A 258 7.11 22.40 18.17
C ASP A 258 8.42 22.74 17.42
N GLU A 259 9.39 23.32 18.14
CA GLU A 259 10.70 23.68 17.58
C GLU A 259 11.46 22.46 17.06
N GLU A 260 11.26 21.29 17.67
CA GLU A 260 11.91 20.05 17.26
C GLU A 260 11.34 19.58 15.92
N LEU A 261 10.02 19.56 15.77
CA LEU A 261 9.34 19.21 14.52
C LEU A 261 9.69 20.22 13.40
N THR A 262 9.73 21.51 13.71
CA THR A 262 10.11 22.56 12.75
C THR A 262 11.53 22.35 12.22
N THR A 263 12.47 22.05 13.10
CA THR A 263 13.86 21.79 12.74
C THR A 263 13.97 20.51 11.89
N LEU A 264 13.27 19.45 12.28
CA LEU A 264 13.23 18.20 11.54
C LEU A 264 12.70 18.41 10.11
N VAL A 265 11.54 19.06 9.95
CA VAL A 265 10.94 19.30 8.64
C VAL A 265 11.86 20.14 7.76
N SER A 266 12.46 21.21 8.29
CA SER A 266 13.41 22.05 7.55
C SER A 266 14.64 21.27 7.10
N GLY A 267 15.16 20.37 7.95
CA GLY A 267 16.26 19.47 7.59
C GLY A 267 15.90 18.53 6.43
N LEU A 268 14.71 17.90 6.51
CA LEU A 268 14.22 17.02 5.46
C LEU A 268 13.91 17.75 4.14
N GLU A 269 13.43 19.00 4.20
CA GLU A 269 13.23 19.84 3.01
C GLU A 269 14.55 20.10 2.29
N ASN A 270 15.58 20.50 3.05
CA ASN A 270 16.91 20.76 2.48
C ASN A 270 17.49 19.49 1.83
N GLN A 271 17.33 18.33 2.47
CA GLN A 271 17.79 17.06 1.94
C GLN A 271 17.02 16.68 0.65
N TYR A 272 15.69 16.79 0.66
CA TYR A 272 14.85 16.52 -0.50
C TYR A 272 15.20 17.41 -1.69
N ASP A 273 15.31 18.72 -1.45
CA ASP A 273 15.61 19.70 -2.49
C ASP A 273 17.03 19.51 -3.07
N ALA A 274 18.00 19.05 -2.26
CA ALA A 274 19.33 18.70 -2.72
C ALA A 274 19.32 17.50 -3.68
N VAL A 275 18.57 16.44 -3.35
CA VAL A 275 18.42 15.26 -4.19
C VAL A 275 17.66 15.57 -5.48
N ALA A 276 16.48 16.22 -5.39
CA ALA A 276 15.69 16.63 -6.54
C ALA A 276 16.46 17.61 -7.45
N GLY A 277 17.24 18.51 -6.84
CA GLY A 277 18.14 19.40 -7.60
C GLY A 277 19.29 18.69 -8.29
N ALA A 278 19.81 17.59 -7.72
CA ALA A 278 20.83 16.76 -8.35
C ALA A 278 20.27 15.95 -9.52
N GLU A 279 19.08 15.36 -9.39
CA GLU A 279 18.41 14.64 -10.48
C GLU A 279 18.06 15.56 -11.67
N SER A 280 17.59 16.77 -11.38
CA SER A 280 17.33 17.78 -12.41
C SER A 280 18.60 18.25 -13.11
N ARG A 281 19.74 18.25 -12.44
CA ARG A 281 21.07 18.59 -13.01
C ARG A 281 21.73 17.40 -13.69
N GLY A 282 21.44 16.16 -13.31
CA GLY A 282 21.93 14.94 -13.98
C GLY A 282 21.48 14.85 -15.44
N ASN A 283 20.39 15.53 -15.81
CA ASN A 283 19.98 15.74 -17.21
C ASN A 283 20.79 16.85 -17.94
N MET A 284 21.69 17.56 -17.26
CA MET A 284 22.49 18.65 -17.79
C MET A 284 23.98 18.51 -17.44
N LEU A 285 24.60 17.35 -17.77
CA LEU A 285 26.07 17.13 -17.72
C LEU A 285 26.76 17.67 -16.43
N ALA A 286 26.69 16.94 -15.34
CA ALA A 286 27.54 17.12 -14.18
C ALA A 286 27.89 15.78 -13.52
N GLU A 287 29.13 15.66 -13.06
CA GLU A 287 29.68 14.46 -12.41
C GLU A 287 28.87 14.03 -11.18
N PRO A 288 28.82 12.72 -10.87
CA PRO A 288 28.09 12.22 -9.72
C PRO A 288 28.69 12.83 -8.43
N VAL A 289 27.86 13.51 -7.68
CA VAL A 289 28.20 13.87 -6.29
C VAL A 289 28.13 12.58 -5.47
N ASP A 290 29.23 12.25 -4.82
CA ASP A 290 29.34 11.10 -3.92
C ASP A 290 28.33 11.29 -2.76
N ILE A 291 27.23 10.56 -2.81
CA ILE A 291 26.21 10.58 -1.75
C ILE A 291 26.70 9.64 -0.65
N PRO A 292 26.86 10.10 0.61
CA PRO A 292 27.30 9.25 1.69
C PRO A 292 26.41 8.01 1.80
N SER A 293 27.02 6.83 1.90
CA SER A 293 26.32 5.58 2.11
C SER A 293 25.57 5.56 3.46
N ALA A 294 24.56 4.70 3.59
CA ALA A 294 23.85 4.53 4.86
C ALA A 294 24.80 4.22 6.05
N ASP A 295 25.91 3.52 5.77
CA ASP A 295 26.94 3.21 6.76
C ASP A 295 27.75 4.45 7.16
N GLU A 296 28.03 5.35 6.24
CA GLU A 296 28.73 6.61 6.51
C GLU A 296 27.85 7.58 7.32
N ILE A 297 26.56 7.65 6.99
CA ILE A 297 25.56 8.42 7.77
C ILE A 297 25.43 7.83 9.18
N GLY A 298 25.40 6.50 9.31
CA GLY A 298 25.38 5.80 10.60
C GLY A 298 26.60 6.11 11.45
N LEU A 299 27.80 6.07 10.87
CA LEU A 299 29.06 6.40 11.54
C LEU A 299 29.14 7.88 11.97
N GLU A 300 28.61 8.79 11.18
CA GLU A 300 28.58 10.22 11.51
C GLU A 300 27.59 10.50 12.64
N PHE A 301 26.47 9.79 12.67
CA PHE A 301 25.50 9.83 13.75
C PHE A 301 26.03 9.24 15.06
N GLU A 302 26.74 8.10 15.01
CA GLU A 302 27.42 7.52 16.17
C GLU A 302 28.51 8.45 16.73
N ARG A 303 29.26 9.12 15.85
CA ARG A 303 30.26 10.12 16.25
C ARG A 303 29.62 11.33 16.94
N PHE A 304 28.53 11.84 16.40
CA PHE A 304 27.76 12.94 16.99
C PHE A 304 27.20 12.56 18.37
N LEU A 305 26.70 11.34 18.55
CA LEU A 305 26.24 10.86 19.86
C LEU A 305 27.39 10.72 20.86
N ALA A 306 28.56 10.20 20.44
CA ALA A 306 29.72 10.04 21.30
C ALA A 306 30.32 11.40 21.74
N GLU A 307 30.29 12.43 20.91
CA GLU A 307 30.72 13.80 21.27
C GLU A 307 29.79 14.43 22.33
N ARG A 308 28.48 14.15 22.29
CA ARG A 308 27.53 14.64 23.31
C ARG A 308 27.63 13.90 24.65
N GLU A 309 28.06 12.63 24.67
CA GLU A 309 28.29 11.88 25.92
C GLU A 309 29.60 12.26 26.61
N GLY A 310 30.55 12.89 25.91
CA GLY A 310 31.84 13.35 26.46
C GLY A 310 31.82 14.74 27.12
N ASP A 311 30.72 15.49 26.94
CA ASP A 311 30.56 16.85 27.49
C ASP A 311 29.66 16.93 28.76
N ASN A 312 29.38 15.78 29.42
CA ASN A 312 28.68 15.74 30.71
C ASN A 312 29.56 15.25 31.86
#